data_57e65c21f5ac897666070140db6bfd32
#
_entry.id   57e65c21f5ac897666070140db6bfd32
#
_cell.length_a   1.000
_cell.length_b   1.000
_cell.length_c   1.000
_cell.angle_alpha   90.00
_cell.angle_beta   90.00
_cell.angle_gamma   90.00
#
_symmetry.space_group_name_H-M   'P 1'
#
loop_
_entity.id
_entity.type
_entity.pdbx_description
1 polymer ?
#
loop_
_entity_poly.entity_id
_entity_poly.type
_entity_poly.pdbx_seq_one_letter_code
_entity_poly.pdbx_strand_id
1 'polypeptide(L)'
;DHNCNTRFTIGYGCSEAGSNMSLPLTAHPIKDGNVGIPMPLTTISIFKPGTDEELTYNTMGEICQCGPGTMMGYDDPEATERTIKIHEDGSRWLHTGDIGYMTEDGTIYALTRGEAPRYGGGSLATLPMENRLADAEVEGIDDEFFVIVQDPEHHRCFIPYLFVVLNKGYTVDDIREKVKESLEDYMQPVDIIALPERPFFHFKTNRIGLIHDIEAGKFNK
;
A
#
# COMPACT_ATOMS: atom_id res chain seq x y z
N ASP A 1 -27.92 6.45 1.25
CA ASP A 1 -28.37 5.28 0.46
C ASP A 1 -28.80 5.76 -0.92
N HIS A 2 -27.86 5.91 -1.81
CA HIS A 2 -28.19 6.06 -3.22
C HIS A 2 -28.39 4.67 -3.80
N ASN A 3 -29.62 4.35 -4.15
CA ASN A 3 -30.03 3.09 -4.75
C ASN A 3 -29.40 2.96 -6.16
N CYS A 4 -28.09 2.75 -6.19
CA CYS A 4 -27.30 2.66 -7.41
C CYS A 4 -26.90 1.19 -7.62
N ASN A 5 -27.38 0.57 -8.70
CA ASN A 5 -26.98 -0.78 -9.11
C ASN A 5 -25.57 -0.83 -9.73
N THR A 6 -24.75 0.20 -9.49
CA THR A 6 -23.38 0.28 -9.99
C THR A 6 -22.47 -0.58 -9.12
N ARG A 7 -21.71 -1.47 -9.75
CA ARG A 7 -20.66 -2.22 -9.09
C ARG A 7 -19.35 -1.46 -9.24
N PHE A 8 -18.68 -1.23 -8.13
CA PHE A 8 -17.32 -0.71 -8.15
C PHE A 8 -16.35 -1.89 -8.30
N THR A 9 -15.34 -1.72 -9.13
CA THR A 9 -14.24 -2.67 -9.28
C THR A 9 -12.93 -1.94 -9.17
N ILE A 10 -11.92 -2.57 -8.59
CA ILE A 10 -10.57 -2.02 -8.49
C ILE A 10 -9.69 -2.72 -9.53
N GLY A 11 -9.08 -1.95 -10.42
CA GLY A 11 -8.00 -2.41 -11.27
C GLY A 11 -6.66 -2.03 -10.66
N TYR A 12 -5.65 -2.85 -10.88
CA TYR A 12 -4.27 -2.62 -10.46
C TYR A 12 -3.36 -2.51 -11.67
N GLY A 13 -2.46 -1.55 -11.66
CA GLY A 13 -1.52 -1.33 -12.74
C GLY A 13 -0.71 -0.05 -12.56
N CYS A 14 0.24 0.15 -13.46
CA CYS A 14 1.09 1.33 -13.50
C CYS A 14 1.45 1.68 -14.95
N SER A 15 2.04 2.85 -15.16
CA SER A 15 2.49 3.30 -16.49
C SER A 15 3.54 2.37 -17.07
N GLU A 16 4.43 1.87 -16.23
CA GLU A 16 5.52 0.95 -16.56
C GLU A 16 5.02 -0.42 -17.05
N ALA A 17 3.80 -0.79 -16.69
CA ALA A 17 3.11 -2.00 -17.14
C ALA A 17 2.25 -1.79 -18.39
N GLY A 18 2.26 -0.58 -18.94
CA GLY A 18 1.46 -0.20 -20.09
C GLY A 18 -0.02 0.03 -19.79
N SER A 19 -0.47 -0.01 -18.56
CA SER A 19 -1.79 0.31 -18.00
C SER A 19 -2.17 -0.64 -16.88
N ASN A 20 -3.23 -1.45 -17.06
CA ASN A 20 -3.69 -2.43 -16.07
C ASN A 20 -2.89 -3.72 -16.14
N MET A 21 -2.47 -4.20 -15.01
CA MET A 21 -1.83 -5.52 -14.81
C MET A 21 -2.85 -6.58 -14.43
N SER A 22 -3.97 -6.18 -13.80
CA SER A 22 -4.99 -7.10 -13.33
C SER A 22 -6.40 -6.77 -13.84
N LEU A 23 -7.24 -7.80 -13.88
CA LEU A 23 -8.67 -7.72 -14.11
C LEU A 23 -9.41 -7.92 -12.80
N PRO A 24 -10.28 -6.98 -12.40
CA PRO A 24 -11.07 -7.15 -11.19
C PRO A 24 -12.07 -8.30 -11.34
N LEU A 25 -12.18 -9.15 -10.31
CA LEU A 25 -13.17 -10.20 -10.25
C LEU A 25 -14.43 -9.69 -9.56
N THR A 26 -15.54 -9.74 -10.24
CA THR A 26 -16.85 -9.30 -9.70
C THR A 26 -17.38 -10.19 -8.58
N ALA A 27 -16.82 -11.40 -8.42
CA ALA A 27 -17.26 -12.39 -7.44
C ALA A 27 -16.62 -12.19 -6.05
N HIS A 28 -15.52 -11.44 -5.97
CA HIS A 28 -14.80 -11.20 -4.73
C HIS A 28 -15.04 -9.79 -4.19
N PRO A 29 -15.15 -9.63 -2.86
CA PRO A 29 -15.25 -8.29 -2.25
C PRO A 29 -14.01 -7.44 -2.57
N ILE A 30 -14.21 -6.14 -2.73
CA ILE A 30 -13.13 -5.15 -2.97
C ILE A 30 -12.25 -4.96 -1.70
N LYS A 31 -12.62 -5.60 -0.59
CA LYS A 31 -11.88 -5.52 0.68
C LYS A 31 -10.49 -6.13 0.59
N ASP A 32 -9.61 -5.67 1.47
CA ASP A 32 -8.31 -6.28 1.78
C ASP A 32 -7.24 -6.24 0.68
N GLY A 33 -7.37 -5.31 -0.28
CA GLY A 33 -6.38 -5.15 -1.32
C GLY A 33 -6.53 -6.09 -2.51
N ASN A 34 -7.66 -6.82 -2.60
CA ASN A 34 -8.00 -7.63 -3.77
C ASN A 34 -8.08 -6.76 -5.03
N VAL A 35 -7.20 -7.01 -5.97
CA VAL A 35 -7.12 -6.30 -7.25
C VAL A 35 -7.45 -7.19 -8.46
N GLY A 36 -7.90 -8.43 -8.20
CA GLY A 36 -8.31 -9.38 -9.23
C GLY A 36 -7.22 -10.33 -9.67
N ILE A 37 -7.32 -10.81 -10.90
CA ILE A 37 -6.40 -11.79 -11.52
C ILE A 37 -5.56 -11.14 -12.62
N PRO A 38 -4.43 -11.76 -13.04
CA PRO A 38 -3.61 -11.24 -14.13
C PRO A 38 -4.42 -10.99 -15.41
N MET A 39 -4.09 -9.90 -16.11
CA MET A 39 -4.61 -9.61 -17.45
C MET A 39 -4.20 -10.71 -18.44
N PRO A 40 -4.97 -10.95 -19.51
CA PRO A 40 -4.54 -11.80 -20.61
C PRO A 40 -3.15 -11.37 -21.15
N LEU A 41 -2.30 -12.35 -21.45
CA LEU A 41 -0.92 -12.16 -21.91
C LEU A 41 0.03 -11.52 -20.88
N THR A 42 -0.42 -11.35 -19.64
CA THR A 42 0.38 -10.83 -18.54
C THR A 42 0.63 -11.94 -17.53
N THR A 43 1.86 -12.17 -17.18
CA THR A 43 2.25 -13.02 -16.05
C THR A 43 2.52 -12.13 -14.87
N ILE A 44 1.92 -12.44 -13.73
CA ILE A 44 2.22 -11.79 -12.45
C ILE A 44 2.75 -12.87 -11.53
N SER A 45 3.85 -12.60 -10.88
CA SER A 45 4.44 -13.45 -9.84
C SER A 45 4.85 -12.60 -8.65
N ILE A 46 4.99 -13.25 -7.51
CA ILE A 46 5.42 -12.64 -6.26
C ILE A 46 6.85 -13.06 -6.02
N PHE A 47 7.75 -12.09 -5.94
CA PHE A 47 9.18 -12.34 -5.69
C PHE A 47 9.58 -11.82 -4.31
N LYS A 48 10.60 -12.45 -3.74
CA LYS A 48 11.26 -11.90 -2.57
C LYS A 48 11.89 -10.57 -2.93
N PRO A 49 11.57 -9.48 -2.22
CA PRO A 49 12.01 -8.14 -2.58
C PRO A 49 13.51 -8.03 -2.83
N GLY A 50 13.87 -7.40 -3.95
CA GLY A 50 15.25 -7.21 -4.37
C GLY A 50 15.95 -8.46 -4.90
N THR A 51 15.25 -9.56 -5.15
CA THR A 51 15.80 -10.82 -5.66
C THR A 51 14.93 -11.39 -6.80
N ASP A 52 15.44 -12.43 -7.47
CA ASP A 52 14.73 -13.21 -8.50
C ASP A 52 14.12 -14.51 -7.91
N GLU A 53 14.05 -14.61 -6.56
CA GLU A 53 13.46 -15.75 -5.86
C GLU A 53 11.93 -15.63 -5.87
N GLU A 54 11.26 -16.47 -6.68
CA GLU A 54 9.80 -16.54 -6.72
C GLU A 54 9.24 -17.19 -5.46
N LEU A 55 8.25 -16.55 -4.87
CA LEU A 55 7.59 -17.02 -3.65
C LEU A 55 6.34 -17.85 -3.97
N THR A 56 5.99 -18.74 -3.05
CA THR A 56 4.77 -19.55 -3.15
C THR A 56 3.53 -18.73 -2.85
N TYR A 57 2.36 -19.26 -3.25
CA TYR A 57 1.07 -18.65 -2.94
C TYR A 57 0.90 -18.33 -1.46
N ASN A 58 0.12 -17.29 -1.17
CA ASN A 58 -0.15 -16.78 0.17
C ASN A 58 1.08 -16.29 0.95
N THR A 59 2.20 -16.06 0.25
CA THR A 59 3.42 -15.48 0.83
C THR A 59 3.58 -14.05 0.35
N MET A 60 3.81 -13.14 1.29
CA MET A 60 4.04 -11.72 0.97
C MET A 60 5.39 -11.51 0.31
N GLY A 61 5.39 -10.72 -0.76
CA GLY A 61 6.58 -10.31 -1.49
C GLY A 61 6.27 -9.19 -2.47
N GLU A 62 7.22 -8.86 -3.33
CA GLU A 62 7.07 -7.86 -4.36
C GLU A 62 6.22 -8.39 -5.52
N ILE A 63 5.23 -7.61 -5.93
CA ILE A 63 4.40 -7.92 -7.10
C ILE A 63 5.18 -7.55 -8.34
N CYS A 64 5.50 -8.54 -9.17
CA CYS A 64 6.23 -8.33 -10.41
C CYS A 64 5.42 -8.78 -11.62
N GLN A 65 5.67 -8.14 -12.76
CA GLN A 65 4.97 -8.40 -14.01
C GLN A 65 5.94 -8.72 -15.14
N CYS A 66 5.60 -9.73 -15.93
CA CYS A 66 6.20 -10.02 -17.22
C CYS A 66 5.12 -10.07 -18.30
N GLY A 67 5.36 -9.42 -19.42
CA GLY A 67 4.42 -9.42 -20.53
C GLY A 67 4.69 -8.32 -21.57
N PRO A 68 3.94 -8.30 -22.66
CA PRO A 68 4.14 -7.34 -23.76
C PRO A 68 3.86 -5.88 -23.37
N GLY A 69 3.13 -5.65 -22.26
CA GLY A 69 2.86 -4.31 -21.72
C GLY A 69 4.04 -3.71 -20.95
N THR A 70 5.06 -4.50 -20.59
CA THR A 70 6.22 -4.01 -19.86
C THR A 70 6.98 -2.97 -20.68
N MET A 71 7.12 -1.76 -20.14
CA MET A 71 7.81 -0.64 -20.80
C MET A 71 9.23 -1.02 -21.24
N MET A 72 9.77 -0.34 -22.25
CA MET A 72 11.16 -0.54 -22.67
C MET A 72 12.18 -0.05 -21.65
N GLY A 73 11.88 1.03 -20.96
CA GLY A 73 12.69 1.65 -19.93
C GLY A 73 12.32 3.11 -19.71
N TYR A 74 13.00 3.74 -18.76
CA TYR A 74 13.00 5.19 -18.56
C TYR A 74 14.10 5.83 -19.39
N ASP A 75 14.06 7.17 -19.49
CA ASP A 75 15.17 7.95 -20.07
C ASP A 75 16.45 7.85 -19.20
N ASP A 76 16.29 7.54 -17.93
CA ASP A 76 17.38 7.22 -17.00
C ASP A 76 17.67 5.70 -17.01
N PRO A 77 18.87 5.28 -17.50
CA PRO A 77 19.26 3.88 -17.54
C PRO A 77 19.33 3.24 -16.14
N GLU A 78 19.81 3.96 -15.12
CA GLU A 78 19.92 3.42 -13.76
C GLU A 78 18.52 3.18 -13.15
N ALA A 79 17.57 4.07 -13.40
CA ALA A 79 16.18 3.87 -12.99
C ALA A 79 15.57 2.66 -13.71
N THR A 80 15.90 2.47 -14.98
CA THR A 80 15.49 1.30 -15.76
C THR A 80 16.04 0.00 -15.16
N GLU A 81 17.33 -0.07 -14.86
CA GLU A 81 17.95 -1.26 -14.27
C GLU A 81 17.40 -1.59 -12.87
N ARG A 82 17.00 -0.60 -12.10
CA ARG A 82 16.34 -0.83 -10.81
C ARG A 82 14.94 -1.41 -10.95
N THR A 83 14.22 -1.04 -12.01
CA THR A 83 12.80 -1.33 -12.19
C THR A 83 12.56 -2.53 -13.09
N ILE A 84 13.37 -2.70 -14.15
CA ILE A 84 13.27 -3.81 -15.09
C ILE A 84 14.45 -4.75 -14.85
N LYS A 85 14.15 -6.00 -14.48
CA LYS A 85 15.15 -7.05 -14.28
C LYS A 85 15.08 -8.08 -15.41
N ILE A 86 16.23 -8.56 -15.82
CA ILE A 86 16.34 -9.72 -16.69
C ILE A 86 16.67 -10.90 -15.79
N HIS A 87 15.76 -11.86 -15.68
CA HIS A 87 15.96 -13.06 -14.88
C HIS A 87 16.82 -14.08 -15.61
N GLU A 88 17.25 -15.12 -14.91
CA GLU A 88 18.17 -16.14 -15.47
C GLU A 88 17.64 -16.83 -16.73
N ASP A 89 16.30 -16.97 -16.86
CA ASP A 89 15.63 -17.54 -18.02
C ASP A 89 15.54 -16.58 -19.22
N GLY A 90 16.04 -15.35 -19.08
CA GLY A 90 15.99 -14.28 -20.08
C GLY A 90 14.68 -13.50 -20.11
N SER A 91 13.73 -13.81 -19.25
CA SER A 91 12.47 -13.06 -19.14
C SER A 91 12.69 -11.67 -18.53
N ARG A 92 11.90 -10.69 -19.03
CA ARG A 92 11.95 -9.30 -18.55
C ARG A 92 10.84 -9.06 -17.55
N TRP A 93 11.19 -8.80 -16.32
CA TRP A 93 10.26 -8.54 -15.22
C TRP A 93 10.29 -7.07 -14.82
N LEU A 94 9.10 -6.50 -14.71
CA LEU A 94 8.86 -5.23 -14.06
C LEU A 94 8.73 -5.51 -12.56
N HIS A 95 9.66 -4.98 -11.77
CA HIS A 95 9.60 -4.92 -10.32
C HIS A 95 8.85 -3.65 -9.92
N THR A 96 7.61 -3.82 -9.45
CA THR A 96 6.71 -2.66 -9.24
C THR A 96 7.05 -1.84 -8.00
N GLY A 97 7.76 -2.43 -7.05
CA GLY A 97 7.95 -1.86 -5.71
C GLY A 97 6.71 -1.96 -4.83
N ASP A 98 5.63 -2.60 -5.29
CA ASP A 98 4.44 -2.83 -4.51
C ASP A 98 4.50 -4.22 -3.86
N ILE A 99 4.12 -4.30 -2.59
CA ILE A 99 4.12 -5.52 -1.79
C ILE A 99 2.71 -6.08 -1.70
N GLY A 100 2.63 -7.38 -1.89
CA GLY A 100 1.36 -8.10 -1.85
C GLY A 100 1.58 -9.61 -1.88
N TYR A 101 0.54 -10.34 -2.20
CA TYR A 101 0.58 -11.79 -2.37
C TYR A 101 -0.43 -12.24 -3.42
N MET A 102 -0.28 -13.47 -3.86
CA MET A 102 -1.23 -14.14 -4.76
C MET A 102 -1.76 -15.41 -4.08
N THR A 103 -3.04 -15.66 -4.22
CA THR A 103 -3.68 -16.90 -3.74
C THR A 103 -3.63 -17.99 -4.80
N GLU A 104 -3.91 -19.23 -4.41
CA GLU A 104 -3.85 -20.41 -5.30
C GLU A 104 -4.81 -20.33 -6.49
N ASP A 105 -5.90 -19.56 -6.37
CA ASP A 105 -6.84 -19.29 -7.47
C ASP A 105 -6.40 -18.14 -8.39
N GLY A 106 -5.20 -17.59 -8.17
CA GLY A 106 -4.63 -16.54 -8.97
C GLY A 106 -5.09 -15.12 -8.60
N THR A 107 -5.84 -14.96 -7.50
CA THR A 107 -6.25 -13.63 -7.02
C THR A 107 -5.06 -12.90 -6.40
N ILE A 108 -4.86 -11.65 -6.83
CA ILE A 108 -3.77 -10.78 -6.40
C ILE A 108 -4.29 -9.83 -5.33
N TYR A 109 -3.49 -9.65 -4.28
CA TYR A 109 -3.72 -8.69 -3.20
C TYR A 109 -2.55 -7.71 -3.13
N ALA A 110 -2.80 -6.43 -3.43
CA ALA A 110 -1.82 -5.36 -3.33
C ALA A 110 -2.04 -4.60 -2.01
N LEU A 111 -1.05 -4.59 -1.11
CA LEU A 111 -1.23 -4.16 0.27
C LEU A 111 -0.54 -2.85 0.61
N THR A 112 0.66 -2.62 0.08
CA THR A 112 1.46 -1.43 0.37
C THR A 112 2.49 -1.19 -0.71
N ARG A 113 3.14 -0.02 -0.65
CA ARG A 113 4.29 0.27 -1.50
C ARG A 113 5.57 0.18 -0.69
N GLY A 114 6.48 -0.69 -1.13
CA GLY A 114 7.74 -0.98 -0.44
C GLY A 114 7.57 -1.85 0.81
N GLU A 115 8.66 -2.45 1.26
CA GLU A 115 8.72 -3.14 2.55
C GLU A 115 8.78 -2.14 3.69
N ALA A 116 8.02 -2.38 4.73
CA ALA A 116 8.02 -1.55 5.93
C ALA A 116 8.08 -2.42 7.21
N PRO A 117 9.21 -3.11 7.46
CA PRO A 117 9.38 -3.89 8.67
C PRO A 117 9.37 -2.98 9.90
N ARG A 118 8.71 -3.43 10.97
CA ARG A 118 8.69 -2.72 12.26
C ARG A 118 9.69 -3.33 13.23
N TYR A 119 10.36 -2.47 14.00
CA TYR A 119 11.22 -2.94 15.10
C TYR A 119 10.37 -3.68 16.14
N GLY A 120 10.84 -4.86 16.55
CA GLY A 120 10.12 -5.72 17.49
C GLY A 120 9.12 -6.70 16.87
N GLY A 121 8.93 -6.66 15.54
CA GLY A 121 8.12 -7.65 14.80
C GLY A 121 7.03 -7.01 13.94
N GLY A 122 6.51 -7.81 13.00
CA GLY A 122 5.49 -7.39 12.04
C GLY A 122 6.01 -6.58 10.86
N SER A 123 5.21 -6.53 9.81
CA SER A 123 5.42 -5.66 8.64
C SER A 123 4.24 -4.72 8.51
N LEU A 124 4.53 -3.43 8.38
CA LEU A 124 3.52 -2.39 8.25
C LEU A 124 3.01 -2.34 6.81
N ALA A 125 1.70 -2.34 6.66
CA ALA A 125 1.04 -2.11 5.39
C ALA A 125 -0.14 -1.15 5.62
N THR A 126 -0.18 -0.04 4.88
CA THR A 126 -1.17 1.02 5.11
C THR A 126 -2.60 0.52 4.94
N LEU A 127 -2.87 -0.25 3.90
CA LEU A 127 -4.23 -0.68 3.59
C LEU A 127 -4.86 -1.59 4.69
N PRO A 128 -4.20 -2.66 5.19
CA PRO A 128 -4.75 -3.43 6.31
C PRO A 128 -4.97 -2.59 7.57
N MET A 129 -4.10 -1.61 7.84
CA MET A 129 -4.23 -0.72 9.00
C MET A 129 -5.43 0.21 8.85
N GLU A 130 -5.62 0.81 7.67
CA GLU A 130 -6.74 1.67 7.32
C GLU A 130 -8.07 0.89 7.37
N ASN A 131 -8.10 -0.33 6.81
CA ASN A 131 -9.30 -1.18 6.86
C ASN A 131 -9.71 -1.53 8.30
N ARG A 132 -8.76 -1.80 9.20
CA ARG A 132 -9.07 -2.09 10.61
C ARG A 132 -9.71 -0.91 11.31
N LEU A 133 -9.25 0.31 11.06
CA LEU A 133 -9.87 1.52 11.64
C LEU A 133 -11.24 1.79 11.04
N ALA A 134 -11.38 1.65 9.72
CA ALA A 134 -12.66 1.81 9.04
C ALA A 134 -13.70 0.79 9.54
N ASP A 135 -13.31 -0.49 9.71
CA ASP A 135 -14.20 -1.54 10.24
C ASP A 135 -14.54 -1.32 11.73
N ALA A 136 -13.68 -0.61 12.48
CA ALA A 136 -13.94 -0.27 13.88
C ALA A 136 -14.92 0.91 14.06
N GLU A 137 -15.22 1.64 12.97
CA GLU A 137 -16.15 2.79 12.95
C GLU A 137 -15.91 3.75 14.13
N VAL A 138 -14.64 4.19 14.31
CA VAL A 138 -14.24 5.02 15.45
C VAL A 138 -15.00 6.34 15.43
N GLU A 139 -15.89 6.53 16.40
CA GLU A 139 -16.69 7.75 16.51
C GLU A 139 -15.77 8.98 16.60
N GLY A 140 -16.08 10.02 15.84
CA GLY A 140 -15.31 11.26 15.80
C GLY A 140 -14.33 11.35 14.65
N ILE A 141 -14.04 10.26 13.92
CA ILE A 141 -13.24 10.25 12.71
C ILE A 141 -14.16 10.42 11.49
N ASP A 142 -13.83 11.39 10.62
CA ASP A 142 -14.48 11.59 9.31
C ASP A 142 -13.67 10.92 8.21
N ASP A 143 -12.33 11.00 8.30
CA ASP A 143 -11.40 10.39 7.36
C ASP A 143 -10.09 10.04 8.07
N GLU A 144 -9.44 8.93 7.67
CA GLU A 144 -8.18 8.48 8.24
C GLU A 144 -7.27 7.86 7.18
N PHE A 145 -5.97 7.99 7.41
CA PHE A 145 -4.95 7.31 6.60
C PHE A 145 -3.61 7.23 7.31
N PHE A 146 -2.82 6.23 6.96
CA PHE A 146 -1.49 6.06 7.53
C PHE A 146 -0.40 6.60 6.61
N VAL A 147 0.64 7.15 7.24
CA VAL A 147 1.93 7.46 6.63
C VAL A 147 3.00 6.70 7.39
N ILE A 148 3.80 5.94 6.66
CA ILE A 148 4.87 5.11 7.21
C ILE A 148 6.19 5.78 6.87
N VAL A 149 7.00 6.06 7.90
CA VAL A 149 8.31 6.70 7.76
C VAL A 149 9.41 5.82 8.33
N GLN A 150 10.65 6.05 7.92
CA GLN A 150 11.79 5.35 8.48
C GLN A 150 11.92 5.66 9.98
N ASP A 151 12.18 4.62 10.79
CA ASP A 151 12.42 4.78 12.21
C ASP A 151 13.78 5.47 12.43
N PRO A 152 13.83 6.64 13.11
CA PRO A 152 15.07 7.36 13.34
C PRO A 152 16.05 6.62 14.26
N GLU A 153 15.55 5.72 15.12
CA GLU A 153 16.37 4.93 16.04
C GLU A 153 16.81 3.59 15.41
N HIS A 154 16.03 3.05 14.48
CA HIS A 154 16.26 1.75 13.86
C HIS A 154 16.18 1.86 12.33
N HIS A 155 17.24 2.31 11.69
CA HIS A 155 17.32 2.68 10.25
C HIS A 155 16.88 1.62 9.22
N ARG A 156 16.65 0.37 9.62
CA ARG A 156 16.09 -0.67 8.75
C ARG A 156 14.62 -0.93 9.02
N CYS A 157 14.03 -0.20 9.96
CA CYS A 157 12.65 -0.34 10.37
C CYS A 157 11.87 0.93 10.09
N PHE A 158 10.57 0.82 10.18
CA PHE A 158 9.62 1.87 9.89
C PHE A 158 8.62 2.04 11.04
N ILE A 159 8.06 3.23 11.15
CA ILE A 159 7.05 3.58 12.15
C ILE A 159 5.85 4.24 11.48
N PRO A 160 4.63 3.93 11.90
CA PRO A 160 3.43 4.52 11.35
C PRO A 160 3.03 5.79 12.10
N TYR A 161 2.57 6.77 11.34
CA TYR A 161 1.82 7.93 11.81
C TYR A 161 0.39 7.80 11.32
N LEU A 162 -0.58 8.07 12.18
CA LEU A 162 -1.99 8.14 11.80
C LEU A 162 -2.39 9.60 11.60
N PHE A 163 -2.87 9.91 10.41
CA PHE A 163 -3.49 11.19 10.09
C PHE A 163 -5.01 11.03 10.09
N VAL A 164 -5.71 11.97 10.73
CA VAL A 164 -7.16 11.95 10.84
C VAL A 164 -7.76 13.29 10.45
N VAL A 165 -8.93 13.26 9.84
CA VAL A 165 -9.85 14.39 9.76
C VAL A 165 -10.94 14.15 10.78
N LEU A 166 -11.11 15.06 11.72
CA LEU A 166 -12.04 14.88 12.82
C LEU A 166 -13.39 15.55 12.55
N ASN A 167 -14.45 14.89 12.97
CA ASN A 167 -15.78 15.47 13.06
C ASN A 167 -15.79 16.66 14.01
N LYS A 168 -16.70 17.62 13.75
CA LYS A 168 -16.80 18.83 14.56
C LYS A 168 -17.08 18.51 16.03
N GLY A 169 -16.22 19.01 16.90
CA GLY A 169 -16.34 18.86 18.36
C GLY A 169 -15.48 17.73 18.94
N TYR A 170 -14.82 16.93 18.11
CA TYR A 170 -13.90 15.90 18.55
C TYR A 170 -12.44 16.38 18.53
N THR A 171 -11.65 15.78 19.40
CA THR A 171 -10.18 15.99 19.51
C THR A 171 -9.46 14.67 19.34
N VAL A 172 -8.14 14.71 19.15
CA VAL A 172 -7.31 13.50 19.08
C VAL A 172 -7.40 12.67 20.37
N ASP A 173 -7.56 13.31 21.51
CA ASP A 173 -7.66 12.60 22.80
C ASP A 173 -8.95 11.79 22.92
N ASP A 174 -10.04 12.25 22.31
CA ASP A 174 -11.33 11.54 22.33
C ASP A 174 -11.29 10.20 21.57
N ILE A 175 -10.44 10.09 20.54
CA ILE A 175 -10.36 8.90 19.69
C ILE A 175 -9.21 7.96 20.06
N ARG A 176 -8.24 8.42 20.85
CA ARG A 176 -6.95 7.74 21.10
C ARG A 176 -7.09 6.29 21.60
N GLU A 177 -7.92 6.09 22.63
CA GLU A 177 -8.11 4.75 23.22
C GLU A 177 -8.78 3.80 22.22
N LYS A 178 -9.74 4.29 21.46
CA LYS A 178 -10.45 3.47 20.46
C LYS A 178 -9.56 3.08 19.29
N VAL A 179 -8.71 3.99 18.81
CA VAL A 179 -7.67 3.70 17.81
C VAL A 179 -6.73 2.61 18.34
N LYS A 180 -6.30 2.72 19.60
CA LYS A 180 -5.44 1.74 20.25
C LYS A 180 -6.07 0.36 20.33
N GLU A 181 -7.34 0.26 20.71
CA GLU A 181 -8.08 -1.00 20.78
C GLU A 181 -8.27 -1.67 19.41
N SER A 182 -8.31 -0.89 18.34
CA SER A 182 -8.61 -1.35 16.98
C SER A 182 -7.39 -1.91 16.23
N LEU A 183 -6.18 -1.63 16.70
CA LEU A 183 -4.94 -1.97 16.02
C LEU A 183 -4.09 -2.96 16.84
N GLU A 184 -3.39 -3.86 16.17
CA GLU A 184 -2.40 -4.73 16.82
C GLU A 184 -1.18 -3.92 17.31
N ASP A 185 -0.44 -4.44 18.27
CA ASP A 185 0.66 -3.72 18.91
C ASP A 185 1.69 -3.17 17.89
N TYR A 186 2.05 -3.96 16.86
CA TYR A 186 2.99 -3.52 15.85
C TYR A 186 2.43 -2.46 14.88
N MET A 187 1.11 -2.32 14.80
CA MET A 187 0.41 -1.32 13.96
C MET A 187 0.19 0.01 14.70
N GLN A 188 0.45 0.07 16.01
CA GLN A 188 0.18 1.27 16.80
C GLN A 188 0.92 2.48 16.25
N PRO A 189 0.23 3.58 15.93
CA PRO A 189 0.90 4.79 15.45
C PRO A 189 1.73 5.42 16.57
N VAL A 190 2.87 5.99 16.20
CA VAL A 190 3.73 6.74 17.13
C VAL A 190 3.11 8.07 17.51
N ASP A 191 2.30 8.65 16.61
CA ASP A 191 1.47 9.83 16.89
C ASP A 191 0.20 9.80 16.03
N ILE A 192 -0.81 10.54 16.51
CA ILE A 192 -2.08 10.79 15.81
C ILE A 192 -2.15 12.28 15.53
N ILE A 193 -2.24 12.64 14.25
CA ILE A 193 -2.18 14.02 13.79
C ILE A 193 -3.50 14.39 13.12
N ALA A 194 -4.19 15.40 13.68
CA ALA A 194 -5.39 15.92 13.07
C ALA A 194 -5.06 16.92 11.95
N LEU A 195 -5.69 16.73 10.81
CA LEU A 195 -5.63 17.64 9.66
C LEU A 195 -7.03 18.23 9.40
N PRO A 196 -7.10 19.45 8.82
CA PRO A 196 -8.40 20.02 8.41
C PRO A 196 -9.05 19.27 7.25
N GLU A 197 -8.23 18.65 6.39
CA GLU A 197 -8.65 17.85 5.24
C GLU A 197 -7.51 16.90 4.81
N ARG A 198 -7.85 15.84 4.07
CA ARG A 198 -6.85 14.95 3.47
C ARG A 198 -6.07 15.67 2.37
N PRO A 199 -4.74 15.72 2.41
CA PRO A 199 -3.95 16.34 1.35
C PRO A 199 -3.88 15.42 0.12
N PHE A 200 -4.16 15.98 -1.04
CA PHE A 200 -4.08 15.28 -2.33
C PHE A 200 -2.97 15.82 -3.23
N PHE A 201 -2.36 14.90 -3.97
CA PHE A 201 -1.49 15.21 -5.10
C PHE A 201 -1.83 14.26 -6.25
N HIS A 202 -2.21 14.81 -7.41
CA HIS A 202 -2.68 14.05 -8.57
C HIS A 202 -3.70 12.96 -8.20
N PHE A 203 -4.76 13.32 -7.48
CA PHE A 203 -5.87 12.44 -7.04
C PHE A 203 -5.47 11.32 -6.05
N LYS A 204 -4.24 11.32 -5.55
CA LYS A 204 -3.78 10.38 -4.52
C LYS A 204 -3.45 11.14 -3.23
N THR A 205 -3.60 10.50 -2.09
CA THR A 205 -3.11 11.06 -0.82
C THR A 205 -1.63 11.41 -0.95
N ASN A 206 -1.27 12.65 -0.63
CA ASN A 206 0.11 13.16 -0.73
C ASN A 206 0.99 12.64 0.41
N ARG A 207 1.18 11.32 0.50
CA ARG A 207 2.01 10.71 1.55
C ARG A 207 3.47 11.16 1.49
N ILE A 208 4.02 11.37 0.29
CA ILE A 208 5.41 11.83 0.12
C ILE A 208 5.62 13.21 0.75
N GLY A 209 4.70 14.14 0.51
CA GLY A 209 4.78 15.46 1.15
C GLY A 209 4.69 15.39 2.67
N LEU A 210 3.83 14.50 3.19
CA LEU A 210 3.72 14.29 4.64
C LEU A 210 4.95 13.60 5.25
N ILE A 211 5.60 12.69 4.55
CA ILE A 211 6.88 12.10 4.97
C ILE A 211 7.92 13.21 5.16
N HIS A 212 8.10 14.09 4.17
CA HIS A 212 9.01 15.22 4.28
C HIS A 212 8.64 16.17 5.43
N ASP A 213 7.34 16.42 5.66
CA ASP A 213 6.87 17.26 6.76
C ASP A 213 7.16 16.64 8.14
N ILE A 214 7.02 15.31 8.28
CA ILE A 214 7.39 14.56 9.49
C ILE A 214 8.89 14.64 9.73
N GLU A 215 9.71 14.34 8.71
CA GLU A 215 11.17 14.36 8.78
C GLU A 215 11.71 15.78 9.10
N ALA A 216 11.03 16.81 8.62
CA ALA A 216 11.33 18.20 8.94
C ALA A 216 10.87 18.63 10.36
N GLY A 217 10.25 17.73 11.13
CA GLY A 217 9.77 18.01 12.49
C GLY A 217 8.54 18.92 12.55
N LYS A 218 7.79 19.08 11.48
CA LYS A 218 6.65 20.00 11.38
C LYS A 218 5.50 19.65 12.35
N PHE A 219 5.41 18.40 12.75
CA PHE A 219 4.41 17.87 13.67
C PHE A 219 4.94 17.60 15.09
N ASN A 220 6.23 17.85 15.34
CA ASN A 220 6.81 17.73 16.67
C ASN A 220 6.24 18.82 17.58
N LYS A 221 5.61 18.41 18.70
CA LYS A 221 5.08 19.30 19.74
C LYS A 221 6.15 19.64 20.78
#